data_03b039d3993fe2bf8bd8ecc0e43b8a11
#
_entry.id   03b039d3993fe2bf8bd8ecc0e43b8a11
#
_cell.length_a   1.000
_cell.length_b   1.000
_cell.length_c   1.000
_cell.angle_alpha   90.00
_cell.angle_beta   90.00
_cell.angle_gamma   90.00
#
_symmetry.space_group_name_H-M   'P 1'
#
loop_
_entity.id
_entity.type
_entity.pdbx_description
1 polymer ?
#
loop_
_entity_poly.entity_id
_entity_poly.type
_entity_poly.pdbx_seq_one_letter_code
_entity_poly.pdbx_strand_id
1 'polypeptide(L)'
;MPYLANLRYAPEPCRQYLHDIYNSVVLNDVVRRNKIRDVDLLARIVAYVIGNIGTTFASTSIAKFLKSEHRTVAPETVLNYIKYCAEAYLFYQVNREDLQGKQILATNEKYYMADHGLREAVFGGNMKDINLILENIVYMELLRR
;
A
#
# COMPACT_ATOMS: atom_id res chain seq x y z
N MET A 1 8.52 0.02 -14.96
CA MET A 1 7.47 -0.27 -15.97
C MET A 1 8.00 0.06 -17.37
N PRO A 2 8.01 -0.91 -18.31
CA PRO A 2 8.59 -0.70 -19.65
C PRO A 2 7.96 0.44 -20.45
N TYR A 3 6.66 0.68 -20.27
CA TYR A 3 5.94 1.72 -21.00
C TYR A 3 6.41 3.15 -20.70
N LEU A 4 7.00 3.39 -19.52
CA LEU A 4 7.52 4.71 -19.16
C LEU A 4 8.64 5.18 -20.10
N ALA A 5 9.39 4.25 -20.69
CA ALA A 5 10.41 4.56 -21.70
C ALA A 5 9.78 5.20 -22.96
N ASN A 6 8.58 4.75 -23.36
CA ASN A 6 7.85 5.33 -24.50
C ASN A 6 7.42 6.78 -24.24
N LEU A 7 7.22 7.13 -22.97
CA LEU A 7 6.93 8.49 -22.53
C LEU A 7 8.19 9.34 -22.33
N ARG A 8 9.37 8.81 -22.72
CA ARG A 8 10.68 9.45 -22.54
C ARG A 8 10.95 9.90 -21.11
N TYR A 9 10.35 9.25 -20.14
CA TYR A 9 10.38 9.58 -18.70
C TYR A 9 9.99 11.03 -18.39
N ALA A 10 9.18 11.67 -19.25
CA ALA A 10 8.65 13.00 -18.99
C ALA A 10 7.78 12.98 -17.73
N PRO A 11 8.01 13.89 -16.74
CA PRO A 11 7.38 13.77 -15.41
C PRO A 11 5.85 13.73 -15.45
N GLU A 12 5.21 14.67 -16.12
CA GLU A 12 3.73 14.75 -16.15
C GLU A 12 3.06 13.58 -16.87
N PRO A 13 3.46 13.18 -18.08
CA PRO A 13 2.90 12.00 -18.74
C PRO A 13 3.13 10.71 -17.94
N CYS A 14 4.28 10.54 -17.31
CA CYS A 14 4.56 9.38 -16.46
C CYS A 14 3.69 9.37 -15.22
N ARG A 15 3.50 10.50 -14.57
CA ARG A 15 2.62 10.63 -13.41
C ARG A 15 1.19 10.29 -13.76
N GLN A 16 0.67 10.86 -14.86
CA GLN A 16 -0.70 10.58 -15.30
C GLN A 16 -0.90 9.09 -15.59
N TYR A 17 0.02 8.47 -16.33
CA TYR A 17 -0.03 7.04 -16.63
C TYR A 17 -0.02 6.16 -15.38
N LEU A 18 0.82 6.46 -14.39
CA LEU A 18 0.88 5.72 -13.13
C LEU A 18 -0.38 5.94 -12.28
N HIS A 19 -0.93 7.14 -12.29
CA HIS A 19 -2.18 7.46 -11.62
C HIS A 19 -3.36 6.68 -12.24
N ASP A 20 -3.41 6.58 -13.56
CA ASP A 20 -4.44 5.82 -14.27
C ASP A 20 -4.34 4.31 -13.97
N ILE A 21 -3.12 3.77 -13.90
CA ILE A 21 -2.90 2.37 -13.45
C ILE A 21 -3.40 2.18 -12.03
N TYR A 22 -3.01 3.06 -11.10
CA TYR A 22 -3.45 2.99 -9.70
C TYR A 22 -4.97 2.99 -9.61
N ASN A 23 -5.63 3.93 -10.27
CA ASN A 23 -7.09 4.01 -10.29
C ASN A 23 -7.73 2.76 -10.89
N SER A 24 -7.16 2.22 -11.97
CA SER A 24 -7.66 0.99 -12.59
C SER A 24 -7.57 -0.19 -11.62
N VAL A 25 -6.43 -0.40 -10.96
CA VAL A 25 -6.25 -1.47 -9.97
C VAL A 25 -7.21 -1.28 -8.80
N VAL A 26 -7.26 -0.09 -8.20
CA VAL A 26 -8.12 0.16 -7.03
C VAL A 26 -9.59 0.01 -7.38
N LEU A 27 -10.05 0.61 -8.48
CA LEU A 27 -11.48 0.61 -8.84
C LEU A 27 -11.94 -0.73 -9.40
N ASN A 28 -11.16 -1.36 -10.27
CA ASN A 28 -11.60 -2.59 -10.94
C ASN A 28 -11.28 -3.85 -10.12
N ASP A 29 -10.03 -3.98 -9.65
CA ASP A 29 -9.59 -5.22 -8.99
C ASP A 29 -9.96 -5.23 -7.51
N VAL A 30 -9.94 -4.08 -6.84
CA VAL A 30 -10.28 -4.02 -5.41
C VAL A 30 -11.77 -3.72 -5.20
N VAL A 31 -12.26 -2.59 -5.70
CA VAL A 31 -13.63 -2.12 -5.41
C VAL A 31 -14.68 -3.01 -6.06
N ARG A 32 -14.60 -3.22 -7.37
CA ARG A 32 -15.63 -3.98 -8.11
C ARG A 32 -15.62 -5.45 -7.74
N ARG A 33 -14.42 -6.07 -7.68
CA ARG A 33 -14.28 -7.49 -7.37
C ARG A 33 -14.78 -7.83 -5.98
N ASN A 34 -14.53 -6.97 -4.99
CA ASN A 34 -14.92 -7.19 -3.60
C ASN A 34 -16.22 -6.48 -3.21
N LYS A 35 -16.91 -5.83 -4.16
CA LYS A 35 -18.18 -5.12 -3.96
C LYS A 35 -18.09 -4.09 -2.82
N ILE A 36 -16.97 -3.38 -2.75
CA ILE A 36 -16.74 -2.36 -1.72
C ILE A 36 -17.69 -1.18 -1.96
N ARG A 37 -18.47 -0.82 -0.94
CA ARG A 37 -19.40 0.30 -1.00
C ARG A 37 -18.77 1.62 -0.59
N ASP A 38 -17.91 1.59 0.43
CA ASP A 38 -17.24 2.77 0.96
C ASP A 38 -15.85 2.92 0.34
N VAL A 39 -15.81 3.52 -0.85
CA VAL A 39 -14.56 3.76 -1.60
C VAL A 39 -13.67 4.80 -0.91
N ASP A 40 -14.27 5.78 -0.22
CA ASP A 40 -13.50 6.79 0.52
C ASP A 40 -12.79 6.16 1.73
N LEU A 41 -13.44 5.24 2.43
CA LEU A 41 -12.80 4.47 3.49
C LEU A 41 -11.61 3.66 2.95
N LEU A 42 -11.78 2.98 1.81
CA LEU A 42 -10.69 2.26 1.17
C LEU A 42 -9.52 3.20 0.84
N ALA A 43 -9.80 4.36 0.24
CA ALA A 43 -8.76 5.33 -0.11
C ALA A 43 -7.97 5.80 1.13
N ARG A 44 -8.63 6.03 2.26
CA ARG A 44 -7.97 6.40 3.53
C ARG A 44 -7.11 5.29 4.10
N ILE A 45 -7.58 4.04 4.06
CA ILE A 45 -6.80 2.88 4.48
C ILE A 45 -5.56 2.74 3.59
N VAL A 46 -5.72 2.82 2.28
CA VAL A 46 -4.62 2.75 1.31
C VAL A 46 -3.61 3.88 1.57
N ALA A 47 -4.08 5.12 1.78
CA ALA A 47 -3.22 6.26 2.09
C ALA A 47 -2.41 6.03 3.38
N TYR A 48 -3.04 5.50 4.43
CA TYR A 48 -2.34 5.17 5.67
C TYR A 48 -1.25 4.12 5.44
N VAL A 49 -1.56 3.03 4.74
CA VAL A 49 -0.59 1.97 4.44
C VAL A 49 0.59 2.52 3.65
N ILE A 50 0.32 3.31 2.60
CA ILE A 50 1.38 3.92 1.76
C ILE A 50 2.27 4.88 2.56
N GLY A 51 1.68 5.67 3.46
CA GLY A 51 2.42 6.58 4.33
C GLY A 51 3.29 5.87 5.37
N ASN A 52 3.03 4.58 5.63
CA ASN A 52 3.73 3.77 6.63
C ASN A 52 4.44 2.55 6.01
N ILE A 53 4.76 2.58 4.72
CA ILE A 53 5.49 1.51 4.03
C ILE A 53 6.80 1.21 4.77
N GLY A 54 7.13 -0.08 4.93
CA GLY A 54 8.36 -0.52 5.60
C GLY A 54 8.32 -0.40 7.13
N THR A 55 7.33 0.29 7.70
CA THR A 55 7.13 0.29 9.16
C THR A 55 6.16 -0.81 9.58
N THR A 56 6.24 -1.22 10.83
CA THR A 56 5.29 -2.18 11.40
C THR A 56 4.07 -1.46 11.96
N PHE A 57 2.89 -1.91 11.62
CA PHE A 57 1.64 -1.44 12.24
C PHE A 57 0.59 -2.54 12.31
N ALA A 58 -0.41 -2.36 13.15
CA ALA A 58 -1.55 -3.26 13.28
C ALA A 58 -2.82 -2.60 12.70
N SER A 59 -3.80 -3.41 12.32
CA SER A 59 -5.12 -2.93 11.88
C SER A 59 -5.82 -2.06 12.93
N THR A 60 -5.55 -2.32 14.21
CA THR A 60 -6.03 -1.50 15.33
C THR A 60 -5.45 -0.09 15.30
N SER A 61 -4.21 0.09 14.82
CA SER A 61 -3.59 1.41 14.66
C SER A 61 -4.31 2.23 13.58
N ILE A 62 -4.65 1.58 12.47
CA ILE A 62 -5.44 2.21 11.40
C ILE A 62 -6.85 2.55 11.89
N ALA A 63 -7.50 1.64 12.61
CA ALA A 63 -8.83 1.89 13.17
C ALA A 63 -8.84 3.08 14.16
N LYS A 64 -7.78 3.20 14.98
CA LYS A 64 -7.59 4.38 15.87
C LYS A 64 -7.38 5.66 15.07
N PHE A 65 -6.57 5.63 14.03
CA PHE A 65 -6.36 6.77 13.14
C PHE A 65 -7.68 7.21 12.48
N LEU A 66 -8.45 6.28 11.92
CA LEU A 66 -9.75 6.57 11.32
C LEU A 66 -10.75 7.12 12.33
N LYS A 67 -10.71 6.65 13.58
CA LYS A 67 -11.53 7.19 14.66
C LYS A 67 -11.18 8.64 14.99
N SER A 68 -9.91 9.03 14.92
CA SER A 68 -9.50 10.44 15.09
C SER A 68 -10.00 11.33 13.94
N GLU A 69 -10.30 10.77 12.79
CA GLU A 69 -10.95 11.43 11.65
C GLU A 69 -12.50 11.30 11.69
N HIS A 70 -13.06 11.01 12.85
CA HIS A 70 -14.51 10.82 13.08
C HIS A 70 -15.14 9.64 12.29
N ARG A 71 -14.34 8.63 11.93
CA ARG A 71 -14.81 7.40 11.30
C ARG A 71 -14.55 6.19 12.19
N THR A 72 -15.62 5.59 12.67
CA THR A 72 -15.52 4.35 13.47
C THR A 72 -15.60 3.14 12.55
N VAL A 73 -14.52 2.35 12.53
CA VAL A 73 -14.39 1.16 11.68
C VAL A 73 -13.85 0.00 12.52
N ALA A 74 -14.41 -1.18 12.33
CA ALA A 74 -13.91 -2.39 12.98
C ALA A 74 -12.52 -2.76 12.41
N PRO A 75 -11.54 -3.15 13.24
CA PRO A 75 -10.21 -3.58 12.77
C PRO A 75 -10.27 -4.72 11.75
N GLU A 76 -11.26 -5.59 11.82
CA GLU A 76 -11.50 -6.67 10.88
C GLU A 76 -11.84 -6.14 9.48
N THR A 77 -12.65 -5.08 9.38
CA THR A 77 -12.93 -4.42 8.08
C THR A 77 -11.67 -3.83 7.47
N VAL A 78 -10.81 -3.24 8.30
CA VAL A 78 -9.52 -2.71 7.86
C VAL A 78 -8.65 -3.83 7.30
N LEU A 79 -8.53 -4.96 8.02
CA LEU A 79 -7.77 -6.13 7.57
C LEU A 79 -8.29 -6.67 6.22
N ASN A 80 -9.61 -6.77 6.06
CA ASN A 80 -10.21 -7.24 4.81
C ASN A 80 -9.86 -6.30 3.64
N TYR A 81 -9.92 -4.99 3.84
CA TYR A 81 -9.58 -4.03 2.78
C TYR A 81 -8.10 -4.09 2.40
N ILE A 82 -7.20 -4.24 3.37
CA ILE A 82 -5.77 -4.43 3.10
C ILE A 82 -5.52 -5.74 2.35
N LYS A 83 -6.19 -6.83 2.76
CA LYS A 83 -6.11 -8.12 2.08
C LYS A 83 -6.53 -8.02 0.62
N TYR A 84 -7.64 -7.34 0.32
CA TYR A 84 -8.09 -7.13 -1.06
C TYR A 84 -7.08 -6.35 -1.90
N CYS A 85 -6.41 -5.35 -1.30
CA CYS A 85 -5.32 -4.64 -1.96
C CYS A 85 -4.09 -5.53 -2.20
N ALA A 86 -3.77 -6.43 -1.26
CA ALA A 86 -2.68 -7.38 -1.42
C ALA A 86 -2.99 -8.43 -2.50
N GLU A 87 -4.22 -8.93 -2.58
CA GLU A 87 -4.69 -9.83 -3.63
C GLU A 87 -4.68 -9.19 -5.04
N ALA A 88 -4.83 -7.86 -5.10
CA ALA A 88 -4.68 -7.07 -6.32
C ALA A 88 -3.21 -6.65 -6.60
N TYR A 89 -2.25 -7.18 -5.86
CA TYR A 89 -0.82 -6.86 -5.97
C TYR A 89 -0.49 -5.37 -5.81
N LEU A 90 -1.31 -4.61 -5.10
CA LEU A 90 -0.99 -3.24 -4.75
C LEU A 90 0.05 -3.20 -3.62
N PHE A 91 -0.07 -4.12 -2.66
CA PHE A 91 0.83 -4.30 -1.53
C PHE A 91 1.35 -5.72 -1.43
N TYR A 92 2.56 -5.85 -0.88
CA TYR A 92 3.11 -7.10 -0.37
C TYR A 92 3.09 -7.06 1.15
N GLN A 93 2.43 -8.02 1.74
CA GLN A 93 2.38 -8.21 3.18
C GLN A 93 3.53 -9.10 3.62
N VAL A 94 4.26 -8.68 4.64
CA VAL A 94 5.34 -9.46 5.26
C VAL A 94 5.01 -9.68 6.72
N ASN A 95 4.82 -10.93 7.07
CA ASN A 95 4.57 -11.33 8.45
C ASN A 95 5.88 -11.26 9.23
N ARG A 96 5.78 -10.83 10.48
CA ARG A 96 6.91 -10.88 11.39
C ARG A 96 7.09 -12.29 11.91
N GLU A 97 8.28 -12.88 11.70
CA GLU A 97 8.67 -14.12 12.35
C GLU A 97 9.50 -13.80 13.60
N ASP A 98 9.15 -14.40 14.72
CA ASP A 98 9.99 -14.41 15.90
C ASP A 98 10.95 -15.60 15.82
N LEU A 99 12.22 -15.32 15.53
CA LEU A 99 13.27 -16.33 15.43
C LEU A 99 13.52 -17.09 16.75
N GLN A 100 13.15 -16.50 17.88
CA GLN A 100 13.36 -17.12 19.20
C GLN A 100 12.19 -18.00 19.64
N GLY A 101 10.98 -17.71 19.23
CA GLY A 101 9.76 -18.38 19.71
C GLY A 101 9.03 -19.25 18.69
N LYS A 102 9.46 -19.31 17.44
CA LYS A 102 8.77 -20.00 16.32
C LYS A 102 7.26 -19.64 16.19
N GLN A 103 6.86 -18.52 16.75
CA GLN A 103 5.47 -18.03 16.64
C GLN A 103 5.39 -16.96 15.56
N ILE A 104 4.49 -17.17 14.62
CA ILE A 104 4.06 -16.11 13.70
C ILE A 104 3.27 -15.12 14.55
N LEU A 105 3.85 -13.96 14.84
CA LEU A 105 3.14 -12.92 15.56
C LEU A 105 2.11 -12.29 14.61
N ALA A 106 0.84 -12.59 14.83
CA ALA A 106 -0.30 -12.09 14.06
C ALA A 106 -0.52 -10.56 14.20
N THR A 107 0.36 -9.87 14.90
CA THR A 107 0.28 -8.44 15.19
C THR A 107 1.54 -7.73 14.74
N ASN A 108 1.41 -6.60 14.08
CA ASN A 108 2.49 -5.77 13.54
C ASN A 108 3.13 -6.35 12.25
N GLU A 109 2.38 -6.31 11.19
CA GLU A 109 2.83 -6.67 9.86
C GLU A 109 3.53 -5.49 9.18
N LYS A 110 4.48 -5.79 8.28
CA LYS A 110 5.05 -4.81 7.35
C LYS A 110 4.39 -4.92 5.99
N TYR A 111 4.22 -3.79 5.35
CA TYR A 111 3.70 -3.73 4.00
C TYR A 111 4.68 -3.00 3.09
N TYR A 112 4.84 -3.52 1.88
CA TYR A 112 5.65 -2.93 0.83
C TYR A 112 4.81 -2.71 -0.41
N MET A 113 5.03 -1.63 -1.12
CA MET A 113 4.30 -1.33 -2.34
C MET A 113 4.94 -2.03 -3.54
N ALA A 114 4.09 -2.60 -4.42
CA ALA A 114 4.54 -3.34 -5.59
C ALA A 114 5.39 -2.49 -6.56
N ASP A 115 5.07 -1.21 -6.68
CA ASP A 115 5.82 -0.28 -7.51
C ASP A 115 5.90 1.09 -6.82
N HIS A 116 7.12 1.56 -6.59
CA HIS A 116 7.36 2.86 -5.96
C HIS A 116 6.86 4.02 -6.82
N GLY A 117 6.87 3.88 -8.14
CA GLY A 117 6.34 4.89 -9.03
C GLY A 117 4.85 5.17 -8.81
N LEU A 118 4.06 4.15 -8.43
CA LEU A 118 2.65 4.34 -8.06
C LEU A 118 2.51 5.20 -6.80
N ARG A 119 3.38 4.99 -5.80
CA ARG A 119 3.41 5.84 -4.60
C ARG A 119 3.66 7.30 -4.96
N GLU A 120 4.70 7.53 -5.74
CA GLU A 120 5.11 8.87 -6.16
C GLU A 120 4.02 9.59 -6.96
N ALA A 121 3.35 8.86 -7.87
CA ALA A 121 2.29 9.43 -8.71
C ALA A 121 1.06 9.85 -7.90
N VAL A 122 0.70 9.08 -6.86
CA VAL A 122 -0.56 9.27 -6.13
C VAL A 122 -0.39 10.18 -4.91
N PHE A 123 0.75 10.06 -4.20
CA PHE A 123 0.99 10.78 -2.93
C PHE A 123 2.09 11.84 -3.03
N GLY A 124 2.82 11.89 -4.14
CA GLY A 124 3.95 12.79 -4.32
C GLY A 124 5.20 12.37 -3.55
N GLY A 125 6.33 12.97 -3.92
CA GLY A 125 7.62 12.75 -3.26
C GLY A 125 7.76 13.56 -1.99
N ASN A 126 8.22 12.91 -0.93
CA ASN A 126 8.66 13.57 0.27
C ASN A 126 10.06 13.07 0.65
N MET A 127 11.05 13.96 0.64
CA MET A 127 12.44 13.63 0.99
C MET A 127 12.59 13.07 2.42
N LYS A 128 11.64 13.35 3.29
CA LYS A 128 11.63 12.82 4.68
C LYS A 128 11.43 11.30 4.73
N ASP A 129 10.86 10.72 3.68
CA ASP A 129 10.52 9.29 3.62
C ASP A 129 11.56 8.45 2.89
N ILE A 130 12.74 9.02 2.59
CA ILE A 130 13.74 8.36 1.72
C ILE A 130 14.17 6.98 2.26
N ASN A 131 14.27 6.82 3.58
CA ASN A 131 14.64 5.54 4.18
C ASN A 131 13.58 4.47 3.95
N LEU A 132 12.30 4.83 4.04
CA LEU A 132 11.18 3.92 3.79
C LEU A 132 11.12 3.53 2.30
N ILE A 133 11.41 4.48 1.43
CA ILE A 133 11.50 4.29 -0.02
C ILE A 133 12.62 3.31 -0.36
N LEU A 134 13.81 3.51 0.20
CA LEU A 134 14.95 2.63 -0.02
C LEU A 134 14.68 1.22 0.48
N GLU A 135 14.09 1.06 1.66
CA GLU A 135 13.71 -0.25 2.20
C GLU A 135 12.73 -0.96 1.26
N ASN A 136 11.73 -0.24 0.74
CA ASN A 136 10.77 -0.80 -0.21
C ASN A 136 11.45 -1.25 -1.51
N ILE A 137 12.36 -0.46 -2.07
CA ILE A 137 13.11 -0.80 -3.29
C ILE A 137 13.96 -2.05 -3.07
N VAL A 138 14.70 -2.11 -1.95
CA VAL A 138 15.52 -3.26 -1.60
C VAL A 138 14.66 -4.52 -1.45
N TYR A 139 13.54 -4.44 -0.76
CA TYR A 139 12.61 -5.56 -0.61
C TYR A 139 12.12 -6.07 -1.97
N MET A 140 11.67 -5.18 -2.85
CA MET A 140 11.18 -5.55 -4.18
C MET A 140 12.29 -6.16 -5.06
N GLU A 141 13.53 -5.69 -4.93
CA GLU A 141 14.66 -6.27 -5.65
C GLU A 141 15.01 -7.66 -5.13
N LEU A 142 14.95 -7.89 -3.82
CA LEU A 142 15.15 -9.22 -3.24
C LEU A 142 14.09 -10.23 -3.68
N LEU A 143 12.82 -9.82 -3.86
CA LEU A 143 11.77 -10.67 -4.37
C LEU A 143 11.96 -11.11 -5.84
N ARG A 144 12.72 -10.35 -6.61
CA ARG A 144 12.99 -10.66 -8.04
C ARG A 144 14.11 -11.68 -8.25
N ARG A 145 14.92 -11.93 -7.23
CA ARG A 145 16.06 -12.87 -7.25
C ARG A 145 15.70 -14.24 -6.72
#